data_96b7b20e4a738804627ec3e109987643
#
_entry.id   96b7b20e4a738804627ec3e109987643
#
_cell.length_a   1.000
_cell.length_b   1.000
_cell.length_c   1.000
_cell.angle_alpha   90.00
_cell.angle_beta   90.00
_cell.angle_gamma   90.00
#
_symmetry.space_group_name_H-M   'P 1'
#
loop_
_entity.id
_entity.type
_entity.pdbx_description
1 polymer ?
#
loop_
_entity_poly.entity_id
_entity_poly.type
_entity_poly.pdbx_seq_one_letter_code
_entity_poly.pdbx_strand_id
1 'polypeptide(L)'
;RMVFERVGQPVAICQVLVKRVLGLAVAARINRGPLFLAVSPAAEEVQAVYTALRQRWRFGRRGVLVIAPGLADSENHRAWLSAAGFRSRRAAGWCSAVLDLRLDDETLRRQLSSNWRNHLKVSERGGLEFDVSTEQAAVDWILARHGEHMQEKGFSGTPVDFLRALQCHAPEDFFVLRVLQGGHPVAGMIAFRFGRSAEYFIGWYGPEARQAKAGNFLLWHAARAMRSQGCERFDLGGYSSSDGYGRFKQDMRGAEYRLIGEWLAF
;
A
#
# COMPACT_ATOMS: atom_id res chain seq x y z
N ARG A 1 -12.62 10.47 -13.09
CA ARG A 1 -13.32 9.46 -12.28
C ARG A 1 -14.42 8.85 -13.14
N MET A 2 -14.77 7.59 -12.88
CA MET A 2 -15.87 6.88 -13.51
C MET A 2 -16.72 6.23 -12.43
N VAL A 3 -18.03 6.22 -12.65
CA VAL A 3 -19.02 5.49 -11.85
C VAL A 3 -19.66 4.46 -12.77
N PHE A 4 -19.84 3.25 -12.28
CA PHE A 4 -20.57 2.17 -12.93
C PHE A 4 -21.91 2.01 -12.21
N GLU A 5 -22.98 1.98 -12.98
CA GLU A 5 -24.35 1.90 -12.47
C GLU A 5 -25.07 0.68 -13.03
N ARG A 6 -25.91 0.08 -12.19
CA ARG A 6 -26.85 -0.95 -12.56
C ARG A 6 -28.25 -0.48 -12.19
N VAL A 7 -29.14 -0.36 -13.20
CA VAL A 7 -30.51 0.13 -12.99
C VAL A 7 -30.55 1.46 -12.19
N GLY A 8 -29.65 2.42 -12.56
CA GLY A 8 -29.57 3.73 -11.92
C GLY A 8 -28.94 3.74 -10.51
N GLN A 9 -28.43 2.59 -10.02
CA GLN A 9 -27.76 2.50 -8.73
C GLN A 9 -26.25 2.32 -8.95
N PRO A 10 -25.38 3.08 -8.27
CA PRO A 10 -23.95 2.91 -8.36
C PRO A 10 -23.51 1.57 -7.77
N VAL A 11 -22.71 0.81 -8.52
CA VAL A 11 -22.18 -0.51 -8.11
C VAL A 11 -20.68 -0.50 -7.97
N ALA A 12 -19.97 0.34 -8.75
CA ALA A 12 -18.53 0.47 -8.65
C ALA A 12 -18.05 1.87 -9.07
N ILE A 13 -16.90 2.26 -8.55
CA ILE A 13 -16.22 3.51 -8.90
C ILE A 13 -14.77 3.24 -9.28
N CYS A 14 -14.19 4.04 -10.16
CA CYS A 14 -12.76 4.00 -10.38
C CYS A 14 -12.16 5.36 -10.74
N GLN A 15 -10.90 5.52 -10.39
CA GLN A 15 -10.04 6.59 -10.87
C GLN A 15 -9.25 6.11 -12.07
N VAL A 16 -9.24 6.89 -13.13
CA VAL A 16 -8.49 6.59 -14.35
C VAL A 16 -7.45 7.67 -14.57
N LEU A 17 -6.20 7.29 -14.61
CA LEU A 17 -5.09 8.15 -15.03
C LEU A 17 -4.95 8.05 -16.53
N VAL A 18 -5.05 9.17 -17.24
CA VAL A 18 -4.98 9.21 -18.70
C VAL A 18 -3.75 9.96 -19.16
N LYS A 19 -2.87 9.29 -19.91
CA LYS A 19 -1.75 9.94 -20.59
C LYS A 19 -2.25 10.48 -21.93
N ARG A 20 -2.02 11.78 -22.15
CA ARG A 20 -2.35 12.46 -23.41
C ARG A 20 -1.06 12.90 -24.12
N VAL A 21 -1.06 12.78 -25.44
CA VAL A 21 -0.02 13.32 -26.32
C VAL A 21 -0.73 14.11 -27.39
N LEU A 22 -0.38 15.37 -27.58
CA LEU A 22 -1.05 16.29 -28.52
C LEU A 22 -2.60 16.29 -28.36
N GLY A 23 -3.09 16.28 -27.12
CA GLY A 23 -4.51 16.25 -26.80
C GLY A 23 -5.19 14.87 -26.89
N LEU A 24 -4.56 13.89 -27.55
CA LEU A 24 -5.10 12.54 -27.75
C LEU A 24 -4.77 11.63 -26.56
N ALA A 25 -5.73 10.87 -26.09
CA ALA A 25 -5.52 9.86 -25.06
C ALA A 25 -4.78 8.65 -25.65
N VAL A 26 -3.52 8.45 -25.28
CA VAL A 26 -2.67 7.38 -25.80
C VAL A 26 -2.55 6.18 -24.86
N ALA A 27 -2.77 6.38 -23.58
CA ALA A 27 -2.80 5.32 -22.58
C ALA A 27 -3.68 5.71 -21.39
N ALA A 28 -4.24 4.72 -20.74
CA ALA A 28 -4.95 4.87 -19.48
C ALA A 28 -4.45 3.83 -18.47
N ARG A 29 -4.44 4.20 -17.18
CA ARG A 29 -4.07 3.32 -16.09
C ARG A 29 -5.07 3.39 -14.96
N ILE A 30 -5.42 2.24 -14.41
CA ILE A 30 -6.25 2.08 -13.22
C ILE A 30 -5.48 1.24 -12.21
N ASN A 31 -5.23 1.82 -11.04
CA ASN A 31 -4.58 1.14 -9.92
C ASN A 31 -5.62 0.82 -8.84
N ARG A 32 -5.63 -0.42 -8.34
CA ARG A 32 -6.49 -0.90 -7.25
C ARG A 32 -8.01 -0.75 -7.52
N GLY A 33 -8.39 -0.43 -8.75
CA GLY A 33 -9.78 -0.27 -9.14
C GLY A 33 -10.19 -1.22 -10.28
N PRO A 34 -11.52 -1.22 -10.64
CA PRO A 34 -12.64 -0.58 -9.97
C PRO A 34 -12.85 -1.01 -8.52
N LEU A 35 -13.33 -0.09 -7.67
CA LEU A 35 -13.75 -0.39 -6.31
C LEU A 35 -15.26 -0.67 -6.33
N PHE A 36 -15.65 -1.85 -5.91
CA PHE A 36 -17.05 -2.25 -5.80
C PHE A 36 -17.63 -1.73 -4.49
N LEU A 37 -18.88 -1.27 -4.51
CA LEU A 37 -19.56 -0.77 -3.33
C LEU A 37 -20.09 -1.90 -2.44
N ALA A 38 -20.41 -3.05 -3.05
CA ALA A 38 -20.72 -4.26 -2.31
C ALA A 38 -19.45 -4.91 -1.76
N VAL A 39 -19.48 -5.38 -0.51
CA VAL A 39 -18.35 -6.10 0.11
C VAL A 39 -18.03 -7.40 -0.63
N SER A 40 -19.06 -8.06 -1.18
CA SER A 40 -18.95 -9.29 -1.97
C SER A 40 -19.81 -9.15 -3.22
N PRO A 41 -19.30 -8.47 -4.27
CA PRO A 41 -20.04 -8.29 -5.51
C PRO A 41 -20.24 -9.63 -6.22
N ALA A 42 -21.39 -9.79 -6.90
CA ALA A 42 -21.66 -10.97 -7.71
C ALA A 42 -20.67 -11.07 -8.88
N ALA A 43 -20.30 -12.27 -9.27
CA ALA A 43 -19.35 -12.52 -10.35
C ALA A 43 -19.77 -11.83 -11.67
N GLU A 44 -21.05 -11.87 -11.98
CA GLU A 44 -21.65 -11.26 -13.17
C GLU A 44 -21.51 -9.72 -13.15
N GLU A 45 -21.65 -9.12 -11.97
CA GLU A 45 -21.48 -7.68 -11.78
C GLU A 45 -20.01 -7.27 -11.98
N VAL A 46 -19.08 -8.04 -11.43
CA VAL A 46 -17.64 -7.83 -11.62
C VAL A 46 -17.27 -7.92 -13.09
N GLN A 47 -17.73 -8.97 -13.80
CA GLN A 47 -17.48 -9.18 -15.21
C GLN A 47 -18.10 -8.07 -16.07
N ALA A 48 -19.33 -7.64 -15.76
CA ALA A 48 -20.00 -6.56 -16.48
C ALA A 48 -19.23 -5.23 -16.36
N VAL A 49 -18.73 -4.90 -15.17
CA VAL A 49 -17.92 -3.69 -14.93
C VAL A 49 -16.63 -3.73 -15.74
N TYR A 50 -15.89 -4.84 -15.72
CA TYR A 50 -14.66 -4.98 -16.51
C TYR A 50 -14.91 -4.99 -18.01
N THR A 51 -16.01 -5.61 -18.47
CA THR A 51 -16.44 -5.57 -19.87
C THR A 51 -16.76 -4.14 -20.33
N ALA A 52 -17.53 -3.40 -19.54
CA ALA A 52 -17.84 -2.00 -19.81
C ALA A 52 -16.58 -1.13 -19.85
N LEU A 53 -15.65 -1.37 -18.93
CA LEU A 53 -14.36 -0.71 -18.91
C LEU A 53 -13.56 -0.99 -20.18
N ARG A 54 -13.48 -2.26 -20.61
CA ARG A 54 -12.81 -2.69 -21.84
C ARG A 54 -13.43 -2.05 -23.07
N GLN A 55 -14.75 -1.97 -23.16
CA GLN A 55 -15.46 -1.35 -24.27
C GLN A 55 -15.20 0.16 -24.39
N ARG A 56 -15.02 0.83 -23.27
CA ARG A 56 -14.68 2.25 -23.22
C ARG A 56 -13.28 2.55 -23.80
N TRP A 57 -12.35 1.61 -23.67
CA TRP A 57 -10.96 1.70 -24.16
C TRP A 57 -10.71 0.68 -25.28
N ARG A 58 -11.34 0.86 -26.42
CA ARG A 58 -11.03 0.07 -27.62
C ARG A 58 -9.86 0.67 -28.37
N PHE A 59 -8.98 -0.20 -28.88
CA PHE A 59 -7.89 0.19 -29.78
C PHE A 59 -8.41 1.06 -30.94
N GLY A 60 -7.65 2.09 -31.33
CA GLY A 60 -8.04 3.05 -32.36
C GLY A 60 -8.87 4.26 -31.87
N ARG A 61 -9.43 4.20 -30.63
CA ARG A 61 -10.17 5.33 -30.04
C ARG A 61 -9.47 5.99 -28.87
N ARG A 62 -8.81 5.23 -27.99
CA ARG A 62 -8.28 5.74 -26.72
C ARG A 62 -6.95 5.13 -26.28
N GLY A 63 -6.27 4.40 -27.15
CA GLY A 63 -4.98 3.78 -26.83
C GLY A 63 -5.07 2.58 -25.89
N VAL A 64 -3.99 2.28 -25.18
CA VAL A 64 -3.85 1.11 -24.31
C VAL A 64 -4.42 1.38 -22.93
N LEU A 65 -5.22 0.44 -22.41
CA LEU A 65 -5.65 0.43 -21.01
C LEU A 65 -4.84 -0.59 -20.22
N VAL A 66 -4.14 -0.11 -19.19
CA VAL A 66 -3.46 -0.93 -18.18
C VAL A 66 -4.28 -0.90 -16.91
N ILE A 67 -4.62 -2.06 -16.38
CA ILE A 67 -5.28 -2.17 -15.08
C ILE A 67 -4.43 -2.99 -14.12
N ALA A 68 -4.38 -2.59 -12.86
CA ALA A 68 -3.86 -3.36 -11.74
C ALA A 68 -4.98 -3.49 -10.70
N PRO A 69 -5.92 -4.44 -10.90
CA PRO A 69 -7.10 -4.53 -10.05
C PRO A 69 -6.79 -4.87 -8.59
N GLY A 70 -7.66 -4.44 -7.67
CA GLY A 70 -7.63 -4.88 -6.28
C GLY A 70 -8.16 -6.30 -6.05
N LEU A 71 -8.17 -7.15 -7.09
CA LEU A 71 -8.62 -8.53 -7.01
C LEU A 71 -7.51 -9.47 -6.51
N ALA A 72 -7.90 -10.43 -5.67
CA ALA A 72 -6.98 -11.49 -5.24
C ALA A 72 -6.51 -12.33 -6.44
N ASP A 73 -5.29 -12.82 -6.37
CA ASP A 73 -4.73 -13.72 -7.38
C ASP A 73 -5.38 -15.11 -7.28
N SER A 74 -6.40 -15.36 -8.09
CA SER A 74 -7.15 -16.61 -8.16
C SER A 74 -7.48 -16.96 -9.61
N GLU A 75 -7.71 -18.24 -9.90
CA GLU A 75 -8.13 -18.72 -11.22
C GLU A 75 -9.43 -18.07 -11.67
N ASN A 76 -10.41 -17.95 -10.77
CA ASN A 76 -11.70 -17.32 -11.07
C ASN A 76 -11.51 -15.86 -11.53
N HIS A 77 -10.74 -15.05 -10.80
CA HIS A 77 -10.51 -13.67 -11.17
C HIS A 77 -9.73 -13.54 -12.49
N ARG A 78 -8.78 -14.46 -12.74
CA ARG A 78 -8.08 -14.53 -14.03
C ARG A 78 -9.05 -14.84 -15.17
N ALA A 79 -9.94 -15.81 -14.95
CA ALA A 79 -10.97 -16.17 -15.93
C ALA A 79 -11.92 -14.98 -16.23
N TRP A 80 -12.35 -14.25 -15.21
CA TRP A 80 -13.22 -13.08 -15.36
C TRP A 80 -12.57 -11.97 -16.20
N LEU A 81 -11.31 -11.65 -15.93
CA LEU A 81 -10.59 -10.64 -16.70
C LEU A 81 -10.33 -11.09 -18.14
N SER A 82 -10.00 -12.36 -18.35
CA SER A 82 -9.81 -12.93 -19.67
C SER A 82 -11.13 -12.91 -20.47
N ALA A 83 -12.24 -13.29 -19.87
CA ALA A 83 -13.57 -13.23 -20.49
C ALA A 83 -13.99 -11.81 -20.85
N ALA A 84 -13.61 -10.81 -20.03
CA ALA A 84 -13.82 -9.39 -20.33
C ALA A 84 -12.85 -8.85 -21.43
N GLY A 85 -11.96 -9.67 -21.96
CA GLY A 85 -11.04 -9.33 -23.06
C GLY A 85 -9.74 -8.65 -22.63
N PHE A 86 -9.36 -8.77 -21.35
CA PHE A 86 -8.05 -8.35 -20.88
C PHE A 86 -7.02 -9.48 -21.02
N ARG A 87 -5.77 -9.09 -21.22
CA ARG A 87 -4.63 -10.02 -21.30
C ARG A 87 -3.67 -9.78 -20.15
N SER A 88 -3.27 -10.83 -19.45
CA SER A 88 -2.30 -10.73 -18.35
C SER A 88 -0.97 -10.17 -18.87
N ARG A 89 -0.49 -9.13 -18.20
CA ARG A 89 0.89 -8.66 -18.32
C ARG A 89 1.69 -9.40 -17.25
N ARG A 90 2.67 -10.21 -17.62
CA ARG A 90 3.49 -11.06 -16.73
C ARG A 90 4.29 -10.27 -15.69
N ALA A 91 3.65 -9.36 -14.97
CA ALA A 91 4.24 -8.65 -13.84
C ALA A 91 3.80 -9.35 -12.54
N ALA A 92 4.71 -9.49 -11.60
CA ALA A 92 4.38 -10.02 -10.27
C ALA A 92 3.27 -9.16 -9.64
N GLY A 93 2.24 -9.82 -9.11
CA GLY A 93 1.20 -9.13 -8.37
C GLY A 93 1.74 -8.56 -7.06
N TRP A 94 1.11 -7.49 -6.60
CA TRP A 94 1.39 -6.91 -5.29
C TRP A 94 1.15 -7.96 -4.19
N CYS A 95 2.12 -8.15 -3.30
CA CYS A 95 2.01 -9.00 -2.12
C CYS A 95 2.20 -8.15 -0.88
N SER A 96 1.33 -8.29 0.11
CA SER A 96 1.43 -7.63 1.40
C SER A 96 0.74 -8.46 2.48
N ALA A 97 0.75 -7.96 3.73
CA ALA A 97 0.02 -8.54 4.84
C ALA A 97 -0.68 -7.44 5.64
N VAL A 98 -1.86 -7.75 6.17
CA VAL A 98 -2.67 -6.82 6.95
C VAL A 98 -2.76 -7.30 8.39
N LEU A 99 -2.42 -6.41 9.33
CA LEU A 99 -2.66 -6.62 10.75
C LEU A 99 -4.10 -6.22 11.10
N ASP A 100 -4.79 -7.05 11.88
CA ASP A 100 -6.11 -6.73 12.44
C ASP A 100 -5.91 -5.94 13.74
N LEU A 101 -6.06 -4.62 13.67
CA LEU A 101 -5.88 -3.72 14.81
C LEU A 101 -7.05 -3.73 15.81
N ARG A 102 -8.12 -4.47 15.55
CA ARG A 102 -9.22 -4.66 16.52
C ARG A 102 -8.80 -5.60 17.65
N LEU A 103 -7.75 -6.39 17.43
CA LEU A 103 -7.15 -7.25 18.44
C LEU A 103 -6.38 -6.42 19.47
N ASP A 104 -6.38 -6.87 20.72
CA ASP A 104 -5.59 -6.26 21.78
C ASP A 104 -4.07 -6.48 21.59
N ASP A 105 -3.26 -5.71 22.32
CA ASP A 105 -1.80 -5.76 22.25
C ASP A 105 -1.23 -7.15 22.58
N GLU A 106 -1.81 -7.83 23.56
CA GLU A 106 -1.35 -9.15 23.98
C GLU A 106 -1.57 -10.19 22.88
N THR A 107 -2.75 -10.18 22.27
CA THR A 107 -3.11 -11.07 21.17
C THR A 107 -2.25 -10.80 19.94
N LEU A 108 -2.11 -9.53 19.53
CA LEU A 108 -1.22 -9.16 18.43
C LEU A 108 0.23 -9.61 18.70
N ARG A 109 0.72 -9.40 19.93
CA ARG A 109 2.09 -9.79 20.32
C ARG A 109 2.30 -11.31 20.30
N ARG A 110 1.29 -12.09 20.70
CA ARG A 110 1.34 -13.55 20.63
C ARG A 110 1.43 -14.08 19.21
N GLN A 111 0.79 -13.41 18.24
CA GLN A 111 0.82 -13.79 16.82
C GLN A 111 2.21 -13.61 16.18
N LEU A 112 3.00 -12.65 16.63
CA LEU A 112 4.34 -12.40 16.10
C LEU A 112 5.20 -13.68 16.17
N SER A 113 6.10 -13.91 15.20
CA SER A 113 7.07 -15.00 15.30
C SER A 113 7.94 -14.85 16.55
N SER A 114 8.46 -15.96 17.07
CA SER A 114 9.28 -15.94 18.28
C SER A 114 10.53 -15.06 18.13
N ASN A 115 11.18 -15.11 16.99
CA ASN A 115 12.33 -14.27 16.68
C ASN A 115 11.96 -12.77 16.67
N TRP A 116 10.83 -12.44 16.03
CA TRP A 116 10.35 -11.06 15.97
C TRP A 116 10.00 -10.51 17.35
N ARG A 117 9.32 -11.31 18.20
CA ARG A 117 9.06 -10.96 19.62
C ARG A 117 10.33 -10.72 20.43
N ASN A 118 11.35 -11.55 20.21
CA ASN A 118 12.64 -11.38 20.89
C ASN A 118 13.33 -10.07 20.48
N HIS A 119 13.33 -9.76 19.18
CA HIS A 119 13.89 -8.48 18.71
C HIS A 119 13.09 -7.28 19.25
N LEU A 120 11.76 -7.37 19.33
CA LEU A 120 10.94 -6.32 19.93
C LEU A 120 11.30 -6.13 21.41
N LYS A 121 11.44 -7.21 22.21
CA LYS A 121 11.87 -7.12 23.61
C LYS A 121 13.24 -6.46 23.76
N VAL A 122 14.17 -6.74 22.85
CA VAL A 122 15.50 -6.10 22.85
C VAL A 122 15.37 -4.61 22.58
N SER A 123 14.60 -4.22 21.58
CA SER A 123 14.41 -2.82 21.21
C SER A 123 13.69 -2.02 22.32
N GLU A 124 12.69 -2.61 22.99
CA GLU A 124 11.96 -1.99 24.10
C GLU A 124 12.85 -1.69 25.32
N ARG A 125 13.96 -2.43 25.47
CA ARG A 125 14.97 -2.22 26.55
C ARG A 125 16.12 -1.31 26.12
N GLY A 126 16.20 -0.99 24.81
CA GLY A 126 17.34 -0.28 24.21
C GLY A 126 17.29 1.24 24.31
N GLY A 127 16.37 1.81 25.12
CA GLY A 127 16.24 3.28 25.26
C GLY A 127 15.77 3.98 23.97
N LEU A 128 15.03 3.27 23.12
CA LEU A 128 14.40 3.85 21.94
C LEU A 128 13.13 4.60 22.32
N GLU A 129 12.92 5.73 21.68
CA GLU A 129 11.73 6.55 21.81
C GLU A 129 10.91 6.51 20.52
N PHE A 130 9.58 6.52 20.64
CA PHE A 130 8.68 6.53 19.49
C PHE A 130 7.98 7.88 19.38
N ASP A 131 8.02 8.45 18.21
CA ASP A 131 7.43 9.74 17.89
C ASP A 131 6.47 9.65 16.71
N VAL A 132 5.34 10.33 16.84
CA VAL A 132 4.32 10.48 15.78
C VAL A 132 4.19 11.98 15.50
N SER A 133 4.46 12.37 14.29
CA SER A 133 4.41 13.78 13.92
C SER A 133 3.72 14.00 12.58
N THR A 134 2.99 15.11 12.51
CA THR A 134 2.44 15.69 11.27
C THR A 134 3.13 17.01 10.93
N GLU A 135 4.13 17.42 11.74
CA GLU A 135 4.85 18.67 11.56
C GLU A 135 5.71 18.68 10.29
N GLN A 136 5.80 19.84 9.68
CA GLN A 136 6.54 20.02 8.42
C GLN A 136 8.02 19.58 8.52
N ALA A 137 8.66 19.84 9.65
CA ALA A 137 10.07 19.43 9.86
C ALA A 137 10.26 17.91 9.82
N ALA A 138 9.31 17.14 10.39
CA ALA A 138 9.33 15.67 10.34
C ALA A 138 9.06 15.16 8.91
N VAL A 139 8.12 15.79 8.20
CA VAL A 139 7.83 15.49 6.81
C VAL A 139 9.05 15.73 5.93
N ASP A 140 9.67 16.89 6.04
CA ASP A 140 10.87 17.22 5.26
C ASP A 140 12.04 16.27 5.54
N TRP A 141 12.22 15.90 6.81
CA TRP A 141 13.23 14.91 7.21
C TRP A 141 13.01 13.56 6.52
N ILE A 142 11.81 12.96 6.60
CA ILE A 142 11.58 11.62 6.02
C ILE A 142 11.62 11.64 4.49
N LEU A 143 11.17 12.72 3.86
CA LEU A 143 11.22 12.88 2.41
C LEU A 143 12.66 13.03 1.90
N ALA A 144 13.52 13.77 2.62
CA ALA A 144 14.95 13.86 2.33
C ALA A 144 15.61 12.49 2.41
N ARG A 145 15.41 11.75 3.54
CA ARG A 145 15.94 10.38 3.72
C ARG A 145 15.47 9.42 2.64
N HIS A 146 14.19 9.51 2.23
CA HIS A 146 13.66 8.68 1.15
C HIS A 146 14.32 9.00 -0.20
N GLY A 147 14.49 10.29 -0.53
CA GLY A 147 15.15 10.72 -1.76
C GLY A 147 16.61 10.25 -1.83
N GLU A 148 17.37 10.45 -0.75
CA GLU A 148 18.75 9.97 -0.62
C GLU A 148 18.84 8.45 -0.78
N HIS A 149 17.96 7.71 -0.11
CA HIS A 149 17.93 6.25 -0.18
C HIS A 149 17.64 5.72 -1.59
N MET A 150 16.72 6.36 -2.34
CA MET A 150 16.49 6.02 -3.74
C MET A 150 17.74 6.23 -4.60
N GLN A 151 18.47 7.33 -4.39
CA GLN A 151 19.69 7.63 -5.12
C GLN A 151 20.80 6.64 -4.79
N GLU A 152 21.07 6.39 -3.49
CA GLU A 152 22.12 5.49 -3.02
C GLU A 152 21.92 4.04 -3.47
N LYS A 153 20.67 3.57 -3.47
CA LYS A 153 20.33 2.17 -3.83
C LYS A 153 19.97 1.98 -5.30
N GLY A 154 19.87 3.06 -6.08
CA GLY A 154 19.54 3.01 -7.50
C GLY A 154 18.17 2.42 -7.83
N PHE A 155 17.18 2.62 -6.98
CA PHE A 155 15.81 2.13 -7.23
C PHE A 155 14.82 3.28 -7.45
N SER A 156 13.75 2.98 -8.19
CA SER A 156 12.64 3.91 -8.40
C SER A 156 11.52 3.58 -7.40
N GLY A 157 11.41 4.41 -6.36
CA GLY A 157 10.32 4.36 -5.38
C GLY A 157 9.23 5.39 -5.68
N THR A 158 8.38 5.65 -4.69
CA THR A 158 7.37 6.71 -4.79
C THR A 158 8.07 8.08 -4.90
N PRO A 159 7.77 8.90 -5.93
CA PRO A 159 8.40 10.21 -6.09
C PRO A 159 8.15 11.14 -4.89
N VAL A 160 9.18 11.89 -4.48
CA VAL A 160 9.08 12.83 -3.35
C VAL A 160 7.99 13.87 -3.59
N ASP A 161 7.84 14.39 -4.82
CA ASP A 161 6.80 15.38 -5.16
C ASP A 161 5.38 14.80 -5.00
N PHE A 162 5.20 13.50 -5.29
CA PHE A 162 3.93 12.83 -5.06
C PHE A 162 3.61 12.71 -3.55
N LEU A 163 4.60 12.40 -2.73
CA LEU A 163 4.46 12.35 -1.27
C LEU A 163 4.14 13.73 -0.68
N ARG A 164 4.78 14.79 -1.19
CA ARG A 164 4.44 16.18 -0.81
C ARG A 164 3.01 16.55 -1.20
N ALA A 165 2.56 16.15 -2.39
CA ALA A 165 1.20 16.37 -2.83
C ALA A 165 0.18 15.63 -1.94
N LEU A 166 0.46 14.39 -1.54
CA LEU A 166 -0.38 13.65 -0.59
C LEU A 166 -0.46 14.37 0.76
N GLN A 167 0.67 14.78 1.33
CA GLN A 167 0.71 15.51 2.59
C GLN A 167 -0.06 16.83 2.51
N CYS A 168 0.10 17.57 1.41
CA CYS A 168 -0.60 18.84 1.20
C CYS A 168 -2.12 18.69 1.08
N HIS A 169 -2.60 17.59 0.48
CA HIS A 169 -4.03 17.37 0.19
C HIS A 169 -4.78 16.58 1.26
N ALA A 170 -4.07 15.85 2.11
CA ALA A 170 -4.63 15.08 3.21
C ALA A 170 -3.65 15.05 4.40
N PRO A 171 -3.35 16.22 5.01
CA PRO A 171 -2.36 16.32 6.09
C PRO A 171 -2.78 15.52 7.33
N GLU A 172 -4.10 15.42 7.59
CA GLU A 172 -4.67 14.69 8.73
C GLU A 172 -4.56 13.15 8.58
N ASP A 173 -4.29 12.66 7.38
CA ASP A 173 -4.13 11.24 7.05
C ASP A 173 -2.68 10.85 6.79
N PHE A 174 -1.77 11.80 6.84
CA PHE A 174 -0.35 11.63 6.56
C PHE A 174 0.46 11.67 7.85
N PHE A 175 0.95 10.52 8.31
CA PHE A 175 1.68 10.39 9.58
C PHE A 175 3.15 10.07 9.32
N VAL A 176 4.05 10.85 9.90
CA VAL A 176 5.47 10.53 9.99
C VAL A 176 5.71 9.88 11.35
N LEU A 177 6.13 8.63 11.34
CA LEU A 177 6.41 7.83 12.52
C LEU A 177 7.92 7.65 12.60
N ARG A 178 8.54 7.99 13.73
CA ARG A 178 10.00 7.95 13.93
C ARG A 178 10.37 7.12 15.15
N VAL A 179 11.54 6.55 15.07
CA VAL A 179 12.24 5.98 16.23
C VAL A 179 13.48 6.84 16.49
N LEU A 180 13.58 7.32 17.70
CA LEU A 180 14.69 8.15 18.17
C LEU A 180 15.57 7.33 19.09
N GLN A 181 16.87 7.61 19.07
CA GLN A 181 17.85 7.10 20.03
C GLN A 181 18.73 8.26 20.44
N GLY A 182 18.73 8.58 21.75
CA GLY A 182 19.42 9.77 22.25
C GLY A 182 18.95 11.08 21.58
N GLY A 183 17.66 11.20 21.29
CA GLY A 183 17.05 12.36 20.62
C GLY A 183 17.24 12.44 19.09
N HIS A 184 17.98 11.49 18.47
CA HIS A 184 18.23 11.48 17.04
C HIS A 184 17.43 10.40 16.31
N PRO A 185 16.77 10.72 15.17
CA PRO A 185 16.02 9.73 14.41
C PRO A 185 16.95 8.68 13.80
N VAL A 186 16.74 7.40 14.17
CA VAL A 186 17.48 6.24 13.65
C VAL A 186 16.64 5.39 12.67
N ALA A 187 15.32 5.53 12.70
CA ALA A 187 14.41 4.93 11.73
C ALA A 187 13.14 5.78 11.60
N GLY A 188 12.45 5.64 10.48
CA GLY A 188 11.16 6.30 10.30
C GLY A 188 10.38 5.73 9.13
N MET A 189 9.10 6.06 9.10
CA MET A 189 8.20 5.68 8.04
C MET A 189 7.11 6.72 7.81
N ILE A 190 6.50 6.68 6.64
CA ILE A 190 5.22 7.32 6.41
C ILE A 190 4.15 6.24 6.48
N ALA A 191 3.16 6.45 7.33
CA ALA A 191 1.88 5.76 7.29
C ALA A 191 0.82 6.71 6.71
N PHE A 192 -0.03 6.18 5.84
CA PHE A 192 -1.14 6.93 5.27
C PHE A 192 -2.46 6.27 5.65
N ARG A 193 -3.41 7.05 6.23
CA ARG A 193 -4.73 6.57 6.64
C ARG A 193 -5.73 6.76 5.51
N PHE A 194 -6.63 5.81 5.33
CA PHE A 194 -7.77 5.88 4.41
C PHE A 194 -8.96 5.13 5.01
N GLY A 195 -9.97 5.88 5.41
CA GLY A 195 -11.09 5.35 6.16
C GLY A 195 -10.63 4.72 7.48
N ARG A 196 -10.98 3.44 7.72
CA ARG A 196 -10.54 2.69 8.92
C ARG A 196 -9.31 1.80 8.68
N SER A 197 -8.51 2.14 7.71
CA SER A 197 -7.28 1.42 7.37
C SER A 197 -6.10 2.39 7.29
N ALA A 198 -4.91 1.90 7.57
CA ALA A 198 -3.67 2.60 7.28
C ALA A 198 -2.71 1.68 6.53
N GLU A 199 -1.79 2.25 5.78
CA GLU A 199 -0.76 1.53 5.03
C GLU A 199 0.62 2.08 5.38
N TYR A 200 1.59 1.17 5.58
CA TYR A 200 3.02 1.49 5.53
C TYR A 200 3.37 1.89 4.09
N PHE A 201 3.68 3.15 3.88
CA PHE A 201 3.84 3.70 2.53
C PHE A 201 5.30 3.72 2.07
N ILE A 202 6.17 4.32 2.88
CA ILE A 202 7.64 4.29 2.72
C ILE A 202 8.31 4.15 4.08
N GLY A 203 9.55 3.69 4.10
CA GLY A 203 10.36 3.63 5.32
C GLY A 203 11.84 3.87 5.04
N TRP A 204 12.49 4.37 6.07
CA TRP A 204 13.93 4.57 6.11
C TRP A 204 14.50 4.02 7.41
N TYR A 205 15.69 3.43 7.31
CA TYR A 205 16.44 2.85 8.44
C TYR A 205 17.89 3.29 8.33
N GLY A 206 18.36 4.01 9.35
CA GLY A 206 19.75 4.43 9.48
C GLY A 206 20.70 3.27 9.78
N PRO A 207 22.00 3.51 9.77
CA PRO A 207 23.01 2.47 10.01
C PRO A 207 22.85 1.78 11.38
N GLU A 208 22.49 2.52 12.43
CA GLU A 208 22.32 2.05 13.81
C GLU A 208 21.01 1.26 14.01
N ALA A 209 20.02 1.49 13.16
CA ALA A 209 18.67 0.92 13.29
C ALA A 209 18.66 -0.61 13.36
N ARG A 210 19.57 -1.27 12.65
CA ARG A 210 19.66 -2.73 12.61
C ARG A 210 20.13 -3.30 13.95
N GLN A 211 21.16 -2.69 14.55
CA GLN A 211 21.69 -3.12 15.85
C GLN A 211 20.67 -2.89 16.96
N ALA A 212 20.03 -1.72 16.98
CA ALA A 212 19.01 -1.35 17.94
C ALA A 212 17.67 -2.09 17.76
N LYS A 213 17.51 -2.89 16.69
CA LYS A 213 16.21 -3.51 16.30
C LYS A 213 15.10 -2.47 16.13
N ALA A 214 15.47 -1.26 15.69
CA ALA A 214 14.56 -0.13 15.55
C ALA A 214 13.40 -0.41 14.58
N GLY A 215 13.59 -1.28 13.58
CA GLY A 215 12.51 -1.70 12.68
C GLY A 215 11.38 -2.45 13.39
N ASN A 216 11.72 -3.34 14.35
CA ASN A 216 10.72 -4.05 15.14
C ASN A 216 9.98 -3.07 16.06
N PHE A 217 10.70 -2.15 16.69
CA PHE A 217 10.12 -1.11 17.51
C PHE A 217 9.19 -0.20 16.69
N LEU A 218 9.65 0.28 15.53
CA LEU A 218 8.88 1.16 14.64
C LEU A 218 7.56 0.53 14.21
N LEU A 219 7.60 -0.69 13.63
CA LEU A 219 6.37 -1.33 13.13
C LEU A 219 5.39 -1.71 14.24
N TRP A 220 5.87 -2.14 15.40
CA TRP A 220 5.02 -2.43 16.55
C TRP A 220 4.29 -1.18 17.04
N HIS A 221 5.02 -0.11 17.26
CA HIS A 221 4.46 1.14 17.74
C HIS A 221 3.62 1.85 16.67
N ALA A 222 3.97 1.71 15.39
CA ALA A 222 3.16 2.19 14.27
C ALA A 222 1.76 1.53 14.26
N ALA A 223 1.69 0.21 14.42
CA ALA A 223 0.41 -0.50 14.49
C ALA A 223 -0.46 0.03 15.65
N ARG A 224 0.14 0.24 16.83
CA ARG A 224 -0.55 0.79 17.99
C ARG A 224 -0.99 2.24 17.78
N ALA A 225 -0.14 3.07 17.18
CA ALA A 225 -0.45 4.45 16.85
C ALA A 225 -1.59 4.54 15.85
N MET A 226 -1.60 3.71 14.78
CA MET A 226 -2.71 3.70 13.83
C MET A 226 -4.02 3.23 14.45
N ARG A 227 -3.96 2.27 15.40
CA ARG A 227 -5.15 1.89 16.18
C ARG A 227 -5.69 3.06 17.01
N SER A 228 -4.84 3.83 17.68
CA SER A 228 -5.27 5.03 18.43
C SER A 228 -5.87 6.12 17.55
N GLN A 229 -5.55 6.12 16.24
CA GLN A 229 -6.16 6.95 15.21
C GLN A 229 -7.46 6.37 14.63
N GLY A 230 -8.02 5.33 15.25
CA GLY A 230 -9.28 4.71 14.83
C GLY A 230 -9.16 3.72 13.66
N CYS A 231 -7.95 3.33 13.26
CA CYS A 231 -7.76 2.30 12.24
C CYS A 231 -8.05 0.91 12.81
N GLU A 232 -8.74 0.09 12.03
CA GLU A 232 -9.01 -1.32 12.31
C GLU A 232 -8.04 -2.26 11.58
N ARG A 233 -7.34 -1.74 10.58
CA ARG A 233 -6.41 -2.50 9.73
C ARG A 233 -5.15 -1.72 9.47
N PHE A 234 -4.01 -2.41 9.50
CA PHE A 234 -2.74 -1.83 9.11
C PHE A 234 -2.08 -2.72 8.06
N ASP A 235 -2.01 -2.24 6.83
CA ASP A 235 -1.31 -2.89 5.73
C ASP A 235 0.19 -2.62 5.88
N LEU A 236 0.98 -3.68 5.92
CA LEU A 236 2.43 -3.59 6.08
C LEU A 236 3.17 -3.07 4.83
N GLY A 237 2.43 -2.74 3.77
CA GLY A 237 2.98 -2.30 2.48
C GLY A 237 3.63 -3.44 1.71
N GLY A 238 3.84 -3.22 0.40
CA GLY A 238 4.34 -4.25 -0.49
C GLY A 238 5.70 -4.82 -0.11
N TYR A 239 5.87 -6.11 -0.35
CA TYR A 239 7.14 -6.81 -0.15
C TYR A 239 7.30 -8.00 -1.11
N SER A 240 8.55 -8.42 -1.29
CA SER A 240 8.88 -9.70 -1.90
C SER A 240 9.13 -10.75 -0.83
N SER A 241 8.55 -11.94 -0.97
CA SER A 241 8.82 -13.06 -0.06
C SER A 241 10.25 -13.62 -0.19
N SER A 242 10.97 -13.23 -1.26
CA SER A 242 12.32 -13.72 -1.55
C SER A 242 13.44 -12.93 -0.84
N ASP A 243 13.15 -11.78 -0.23
CA ASP A 243 14.14 -10.94 0.44
C ASP A 243 13.97 -10.90 1.96
N GLY A 244 15.00 -10.43 2.65
CA GLY A 244 15.01 -10.33 4.12
C GLY A 244 14.00 -9.33 4.66
N TYR A 245 13.65 -8.31 3.87
CA TYR A 245 12.67 -7.31 4.23
C TYR A 245 11.25 -7.88 4.18
N GLY A 246 10.95 -8.68 3.15
CA GLY A 246 9.68 -9.40 3.07
C GLY A 246 9.50 -10.36 4.23
N ARG A 247 10.51 -11.15 4.55
CA ARG A 247 10.47 -12.06 5.70
C ARG A 247 10.24 -11.32 7.02
N PHE A 248 10.87 -10.16 7.21
CA PHE A 248 10.68 -9.31 8.39
C PHE A 248 9.22 -8.88 8.57
N LYS A 249 8.52 -8.54 7.48
CA LYS A 249 7.09 -8.20 7.49
C LYS A 249 6.20 -9.43 7.71
N GLN A 250 6.50 -10.55 7.03
CA GLN A 250 5.78 -11.82 7.20
C GLN A 250 5.83 -12.34 8.63
N ASP A 251 6.94 -12.12 9.32
CA ASP A 251 7.13 -12.51 10.73
C ASP A 251 6.23 -11.75 11.70
N MET A 252 5.57 -10.68 11.28
CA MET A 252 4.47 -10.06 12.02
C MET A 252 3.17 -10.85 11.98
N ARG A 253 3.06 -11.86 11.11
CA ARG A 253 1.93 -12.80 11.01
C ARG A 253 0.59 -12.13 10.72
N GLY A 254 0.60 -11.02 9.99
CA GLY A 254 -0.62 -10.45 9.41
C GLY A 254 -1.25 -11.39 8.38
N ALA A 255 -2.51 -11.14 8.04
CA ALA A 255 -3.20 -11.84 6.96
C ALA A 255 -2.57 -11.47 5.61
N GLU A 256 -1.84 -12.41 5.01
CA GLU A 256 -1.20 -12.22 3.71
C GLU A 256 -2.23 -12.16 2.60
N TYR A 257 -1.97 -11.31 1.60
CA TYR A 257 -2.72 -11.28 0.37
C TYR A 257 -1.80 -11.04 -0.83
N ARG A 258 -2.23 -11.56 -1.97
CA ARG A 258 -1.60 -11.32 -3.26
C ARG A 258 -2.64 -10.85 -4.27
N LEU A 259 -2.34 -9.78 -4.97
CA LEU A 259 -3.18 -9.27 -6.05
C LEU A 259 -2.81 -9.91 -7.38
N ILE A 260 -3.79 -9.93 -8.28
CA ILE A 260 -3.72 -10.61 -9.58
C ILE A 260 -2.68 -10.02 -10.56
N GLY A 261 -2.06 -8.87 -10.22
CA GLY A 261 -1.07 -8.21 -11.06
C GLY A 261 -1.69 -7.31 -12.14
N GLU A 262 -0.90 -7.03 -13.18
CA GLU A 262 -1.30 -6.12 -14.25
C GLU A 262 -1.93 -6.84 -15.44
N TRP A 263 -2.95 -6.17 -16.03
CA TRP A 263 -3.67 -6.65 -17.18
C TRP A 263 -3.80 -5.53 -18.22
N LEU A 264 -3.84 -5.90 -19.49
CA LEU A 264 -3.88 -5.00 -20.64
C LEU A 264 -5.14 -5.21 -21.45
N ALA A 265 -5.69 -4.11 -21.98
CA ALA A 265 -6.69 -4.11 -23.04
C ALA A 265 -6.26 -3.17 -24.16
N PHE A 266 -6.52 -3.58 -25.40
CA PHE A 266 -6.23 -2.87 -26.63
C PHE A 266 -7.51 -2.59 -27.41
#